data_3cdda589b8b915a16811f0f95344e63a
#
_entry.id   3cdda589b8b915a16811f0f95344e63a
#
_cell.length_a   1.000
_cell.length_b   1.000
_cell.length_c   1.000
_cell.angle_alpha   90.00
_cell.angle_beta   90.00
_cell.angle_gamma   90.00
#
_symmetry.space_group_name_H-M   'P 1'
#
loop_
_entity.id
_entity.type
_entity.pdbx_description
1 polymer ?
#
loop_
_entity_poly.entity_id
_entity_poly.type
_entity_poly.pdbx_seq_one_letter_code
_entity_poly.pdbx_strand_id
1 'polypeptide(L)'
;MPVRGGGESVYDGLPDGVVVADANGTVVDMNEAAVRILGPGDWLGQPLTQVLPLIDPQGRDWWACTKPYDGLVTRVRQPERWLTLAREGQPDQGLLVTAAYRRDVQRKVIAVVVSLRDTNARSRSERSGAELVSVVAHELRSPLTGVKGFTATLLGKWERFTDEQRLHMLKTINSDADRLTRLISELLDVSRIESGRLELHKQLVDLPGLVDRDIAGRVAAGESAERFLVEATDVPEVWADPDKVGQVIGNIVENALRHGSGTIRIRLASEGEGARVTVSDEGEGISAEALPRIFTKFWRDARRGGTGLGLFIAKGIVEAHGGVIEAGAADTGGARIGFALPIGAPSHAEA
;
A
#
# COMPACT_ATOMS: atom_id res chain seq x y z
N MET A 1 11.67 39.23 20.54
CA MET A 1 10.27 39.22 20.07
C MET A 1 10.12 38.12 19.03
N PRO A 2 9.31 37.09 19.24
CA PRO A 2 9.01 36.11 18.22
C PRO A 2 7.86 36.63 17.37
N VAL A 3 8.14 36.78 16.07
CA VAL A 3 7.12 37.13 15.09
C VAL A 3 6.45 35.81 14.67
N ARG A 4 5.29 35.51 15.24
CA ARG A 4 4.30 34.70 14.57
C ARG A 4 3.58 35.58 13.55
N GLY A 5 4.08 35.60 12.32
CA GLY A 5 3.32 36.04 11.16
C GLY A 5 2.70 34.81 10.55
N GLY A 6 1.37 34.76 10.45
CA GLY A 6 0.65 33.71 9.71
C GLY A 6 0.97 33.82 8.22
N GLY A 7 1.98 33.07 7.79
CA GLY A 7 2.37 32.85 6.42
C GLY A 7 3.02 31.45 6.38
N GLU A 8 2.66 30.64 5.38
CA GLU A 8 3.33 29.36 5.09
C GLU A 8 4.84 29.60 5.13
N SER A 9 5.53 28.85 5.99
CA SER A 9 6.97 28.93 6.07
C SER A 9 7.56 28.38 4.77
N VAL A 10 8.55 29.08 4.20
CA VAL A 10 9.23 28.65 2.94
C VAL A 10 9.74 27.20 3.05
N TYR A 11 9.93 26.68 4.24
CA TYR A 11 10.36 25.28 4.46
C TYR A 11 9.20 24.31 4.73
N ASP A 12 7.94 24.73 4.71
CA ASP A 12 6.81 23.78 4.79
C ASP A 12 6.69 22.90 3.56
N GLY A 13 7.16 23.38 2.41
CA GLY A 13 7.28 22.60 1.18
C GLY A 13 8.44 21.62 1.15
N LEU A 14 9.31 21.57 2.17
CA LEU A 14 10.40 20.60 2.21
C LEU A 14 9.89 19.22 2.64
N PRO A 15 10.37 18.14 1.98
CA PRO A 15 10.02 16.77 2.34
C PRO A 15 10.65 16.33 3.68
N ASP A 16 11.79 16.94 4.05
CA ASP A 16 12.50 16.66 5.29
C ASP A 16 11.93 17.52 6.43
N GLY A 17 11.81 16.91 7.62
CA GLY A 17 11.42 17.64 8.83
C GLY A 17 12.51 18.63 9.22
N VAL A 18 12.12 19.87 9.52
CA VAL A 18 13.04 20.90 10.02
C VAL A 18 12.57 21.35 11.40
N VAL A 19 13.51 21.32 12.37
CA VAL A 19 13.30 21.80 13.75
C VAL A 19 14.36 22.84 14.06
N VAL A 20 13.93 24.00 14.55
CA VAL A 20 14.82 25.12 14.89
C VAL A 20 14.77 25.37 16.40
N ALA A 21 15.93 25.36 17.06
CA ALA A 21 16.07 25.74 18.45
C ALA A 21 16.90 27.04 18.59
N ASP A 22 16.56 27.86 19.59
CA ASP A 22 17.23 29.11 19.89
C ASP A 22 18.59 28.92 20.62
N ALA A 23 19.18 30.02 21.06
CA ALA A 23 20.44 30.04 21.82
C ALA A 23 20.40 29.29 23.17
N ASN A 24 19.21 29.06 23.71
CA ASN A 24 19.00 28.37 24.99
C ASN A 24 18.66 26.89 24.78
N GLY A 25 18.56 26.43 23.53
CA GLY A 25 18.17 25.07 23.21
C GLY A 25 16.65 24.84 23.23
N THR A 26 15.86 25.90 23.21
CA THR A 26 14.40 25.83 23.17
C THR A 26 13.93 25.80 21.73
N VAL A 27 13.01 24.89 21.38
CA VAL A 27 12.42 24.81 20.05
C VAL A 27 11.53 26.01 19.80
N VAL A 28 11.85 26.77 18.76
CA VAL A 28 11.15 28.01 18.40
C VAL A 28 10.38 27.91 17.09
N ASP A 29 10.72 26.94 16.24
CA ASP A 29 10.07 26.75 14.95
C ASP A 29 10.23 25.32 14.45
N MET A 30 9.25 24.85 13.66
CA MET A 30 9.31 23.57 12.94
C MET A 30 8.35 23.58 11.75
N ASN A 31 8.69 22.82 10.71
CA ASN A 31 7.84 22.67 9.53
C ASN A 31 6.83 21.52 9.68
N GLU A 32 5.87 21.46 8.76
CA GLU A 32 4.86 20.40 8.73
C GLU A 32 5.45 18.98 8.65
N ALA A 33 6.55 18.82 7.92
CA ALA A 33 7.22 17.52 7.81
C ALA A 33 7.79 17.05 9.16
N ALA A 34 8.33 17.98 9.98
CA ALA A 34 8.76 17.66 11.33
C ALA A 34 7.57 17.26 12.23
N VAL A 35 6.45 17.97 12.12
CA VAL A 35 5.22 17.61 12.86
C VAL A 35 4.70 16.23 12.46
N ARG A 36 4.74 15.87 11.17
CA ARG A 36 4.38 14.52 10.70
C ARG A 36 5.29 13.43 11.26
N ILE A 37 6.61 13.69 11.36
CA ILE A 37 7.60 12.75 11.91
C ILE A 37 7.41 12.58 13.41
N LEU A 38 7.19 13.70 14.13
CA LEU A 38 7.08 13.70 15.58
C LEU A 38 5.68 13.31 16.07
N GLY A 39 4.66 13.36 15.20
CA GLY A 39 3.27 13.20 15.58
C GLY A 39 2.70 14.44 16.27
N PRO A 40 1.39 14.41 16.59
CA PRO A 40 0.72 15.54 17.24
C PRO A 40 1.26 15.79 18.64
N GLY A 41 1.55 17.04 18.96
CA GLY A 41 2.06 17.45 20.27
C GLY A 41 2.35 18.97 20.32
N ASP A 42 2.49 19.51 21.51
CA ASP A 42 2.93 20.92 21.71
C ASP A 42 4.46 20.96 21.88
N TRP A 43 5.15 21.03 20.75
CA TRP A 43 6.60 20.92 20.66
C TRP A 43 7.32 22.27 20.79
N LEU A 44 6.63 23.38 20.50
CA LEU A 44 7.21 24.72 20.59
C LEU A 44 7.40 25.12 22.05
N GLY A 45 8.52 25.78 22.35
CA GLY A 45 8.86 26.19 23.70
C GLY A 45 9.48 25.09 24.57
N GLN A 46 9.56 23.85 24.06
CA GLN A 46 10.20 22.73 24.78
C GLN A 46 11.69 22.63 24.48
N PRO A 47 12.48 22.04 25.39
CA PRO A 47 13.91 21.76 25.14
C PRO A 47 14.12 20.84 23.92
N LEU A 48 15.03 21.18 23.03
CA LEU A 48 15.37 20.41 21.83
C LEU A 48 15.69 18.95 22.15
N THR A 49 16.37 18.69 23.27
CA THR A 49 16.73 17.33 23.72
C THR A 49 15.53 16.49 24.16
N GLN A 50 14.45 17.13 24.60
CA GLN A 50 13.20 16.46 24.95
C GLN A 50 12.30 16.22 23.72
N VAL A 51 12.28 17.19 22.79
CA VAL A 51 11.54 17.07 21.52
C VAL A 51 12.20 16.00 20.62
N LEU A 52 13.53 15.95 20.62
CA LEU A 52 14.33 15.03 19.83
C LEU A 52 15.26 14.21 20.72
N PRO A 53 14.77 13.23 21.48
CA PRO A 53 15.63 12.30 22.24
C PRO A 53 16.29 11.32 21.26
N LEU A 54 17.47 11.72 20.76
CA LEU A 54 18.20 11.02 19.70
C LEU A 54 19.31 10.14 20.30
N ILE A 55 19.30 8.87 19.92
CA ILE A 55 20.28 7.86 20.37
C ILE A 55 21.08 7.37 19.15
N ASP A 56 22.40 7.27 19.31
CA ASP A 56 23.29 6.73 18.28
C ASP A 56 23.22 5.17 18.21
N PRO A 57 23.77 4.53 17.18
CA PRO A 57 23.76 3.06 17.05
C PRO A 57 24.49 2.31 18.20
N GLN A 58 25.23 3.01 19.02
CA GLN A 58 25.91 2.48 20.21
C GLN A 58 25.11 2.70 21.52
N GLY A 59 23.87 3.22 21.42
CA GLY A 59 23.00 3.46 22.56
C GLY A 59 23.31 4.73 23.35
N ARG A 60 24.14 5.66 22.83
CA ARG A 60 24.54 6.88 23.53
C ARG A 60 23.64 8.05 23.10
N ASP A 61 23.35 8.94 24.06
CA ASP A 61 22.67 10.19 23.79
C ASP A 61 23.49 11.07 22.82
N TRP A 62 22.90 11.40 21.68
CA TRP A 62 23.57 12.16 20.63
C TRP A 62 23.85 13.61 21.02
N TRP A 63 22.98 14.23 21.82
CA TRP A 63 23.15 15.59 22.29
C TRP A 63 24.27 15.69 23.31
N ALA A 64 24.39 14.71 24.20
CA ALA A 64 25.51 14.63 25.15
C ALA A 64 26.88 14.45 24.45
N CYS A 65 26.86 13.74 23.28
CA CYS A 65 28.08 13.55 22.48
C CYS A 65 28.42 14.77 21.61
N THR A 66 27.45 15.50 21.12
CA THR A 66 27.67 16.61 20.17
C THR A 66 27.81 17.97 20.80
N LYS A 67 27.20 18.18 21.97
CA LYS A 67 27.22 19.41 22.80
C LYS A 67 27.13 20.67 21.95
N PRO A 68 25.97 20.91 21.26
CA PRO A 68 25.82 21.97 20.25
C PRO A 68 26.16 23.36 20.78
N TYR A 69 25.89 23.64 22.05
CA TYR A 69 26.08 24.95 22.68
C TYR A 69 27.45 25.10 23.34
N ASP A 70 28.09 23.99 23.78
CA ASP A 70 29.36 23.98 24.52
C ASP A 70 30.50 23.31 23.72
N GLY A 71 30.26 22.95 22.47
CA GLY A 71 31.21 22.21 21.62
C GLY A 71 32.21 23.11 20.91
N LEU A 72 33.01 22.48 20.02
CA LEU A 72 34.07 23.16 19.26
C LEU A 72 33.54 24.33 18.46
N VAL A 73 34.08 25.50 18.65
CA VAL A 73 33.70 26.79 18.06
C VAL A 73 33.83 26.78 16.51
N THR A 74 34.69 25.92 15.97
CA THR A 74 34.90 25.75 14.52
C THR A 74 33.87 24.87 13.85
N ARG A 75 33.08 24.11 14.61
CA ARG A 75 32.10 23.21 14.06
C ARG A 75 30.84 23.99 13.66
N VAL A 76 30.52 24.03 12.37
CA VAL A 76 29.35 24.71 11.81
C VAL A 76 28.19 23.78 11.51
N ARG A 77 28.46 22.48 11.42
CA ARG A 77 27.42 21.45 11.20
C ARG A 77 27.84 20.09 11.74
N GLN A 78 26.86 19.25 12.01
CA GLN A 78 27.03 17.80 12.17
C GLN A 78 26.74 17.13 10.80
N PRO A 79 27.57 16.16 10.37
CA PRO A 79 27.30 15.38 9.18
C PRO A 79 26.05 14.54 9.39
N GLU A 80 25.43 14.14 8.31
CA GLU A 80 24.27 13.23 8.33
C GLU A 80 24.63 11.93 9.06
N ARG A 81 23.80 11.56 10.01
CA ARG A 81 23.95 10.33 10.80
C ARG A 81 22.62 9.61 10.96
N TRP A 82 22.71 8.31 11.00
CA TRP A 82 21.60 7.46 11.42
C TRP A 82 21.47 7.51 12.94
N LEU A 83 20.30 7.92 13.42
CA LEU A 83 19.98 8.01 14.84
C LEU A 83 18.59 7.40 15.08
N THR A 84 18.37 6.95 16.30
CA THR A 84 17.06 6.46 16.75
C THR A 84 16.38 7.54 17.57
N LEU A 85 15.17 7.92 17.21
CA LEU A 85 14.28 8.74 18.03
C LEU A 85 13.59 7.81 19.03
N ALA A 86 14.03 7.83 20.28
CA ALA A 86 13.53 6.98 21.36
C ALA A 86 12.60 7.78 22.28
N ARG A 87 11.29 7.51 22.20
CA ARG A 87 10.26 8.17 23.03
C ARG A 87 9.55 7.15 23.90
N GLU A 88 9.32 7.53 25.14
CA GLU A 88 8.64 6.67 26.11
C GLU A 88 7.22 6.31 25.63
N GLY A 89 6.89 5.01 25.62
CA GLY A 89 5.58 4.51 25.18
C GLY A 89 5.35 4.47 23.66
N GLN A 90 6.36 4.79 22.84
CA GLN A 90 6.28 4.72 21.38
C GLN A 90 7.37 3.78 20.82
N PRO A 91 7.13 3.15 19.65
CA PRO A 91 8.15 2.34 19.00
C PRO A 91 9.33 3.23 18.54
N ASP A 92 10.54 2.72 18.69
CA ASP A 92 11.75 3.35 18.20
C ASP A 92 11.69 3.67 16.72
N GLN A 93 11.99 4.93 16.36
CA GLN A 93 11.95 5.40 14.97
C GLN A 93 13.35 5.76 14.48
N GLY A 94 13.81 5.10 13.42
CA GLY A 94 15.10 5.41 12.78
C GLY A 94 15.00 6.64 11.88
N LEU A 95 15.89 7.61 12.08
CA LEU A 95 15.95 8.85 11.31
C LEU A 95 17.36 9.09 10.79
N LEU A 96 17.50 9.66 9.58
CA LEU A 96 18.72 10.35 9.17
C LEU A 96 18.65 11.79 9.65
N VAL A 97 19.65 12.19 10.45
CA VAL A 97 19.65 13.48 11.12
C VAL A 97 20.91 14.25 10.75
N THR A 98 20.73 15.52 10.39
CA THR A 98 21.83 16.49 10.31
C THR A 98 21.50 17.70 11.19
N ALA A 99 22.53 18.40 11.68
CA ALA A 99 22.33 19.64 12.41
C ALA A 99 23.30 20.71 11.92
N ALA A 100 22.81 21.94 11.78
CA ALA A 100 23.60 23.13 11.44
C ALA A 100 23.53 24.15 12.58
N TYR A 101 24.64 24.81 12.84
CA TYR A 101 24.77 25.79 13.93
C TYR A 101 24.91 27.19 13.36
N ARG A 102 23.95 28.07 13.66
CA ARG A 102 24.10 29.50 13.41
C ARG A 102 24.81 30.15 14.59
N ARG A 103 25.81 30.97 14.30
CA ARG A 103 26.61 31.66 15.31
C ARG A 103 26.60 33.15 15.08
N ASP A 104 26.74 33.92 16.17
CA ASP A 104 26.94 35.35 16.13
C ASP A 104 28.41 35.73 15.78
N VAL A 105 28.69 37.03 15.76
CA VAL A 105 30.04 37.58 15.51
C VAL A 105 31.07 37.17 16.57
N GLN A 106 30.63 36.80 17.77
CA GLN A 106 31.46 36.29 18.87
C GLN A 106 31.58 34.76 18.82
N ARG A 107 31.08 34.13 17.78
CA ARG A 107 31.06 32.67 17.53
C ARG A 107 30.20 31.87 18.53
N LYS A 108 29.33 32.51 19.31
CA LYS A 108 28.34 31.85 20.13
C LYS A 108 27.20 31.30 19.29
N VAL A 109 26.72 30.09 19.61
CA VAL A 109 25.57 29.50 18.91
C VAL A 109 24.30 30.28 19.28
N ILE A 110 23.64 30.83 18.28
CA ILE A 110 22.38 31.58 18.40
C ILE A 110 21.17 30.77 17.90
N ALA A 111 21.40 29.75 17.10
CA ALA A 111 20.36 28.78 16.72
C ALA A 111 20.98 27.46 16.27
N VAL A 112 20.24 26.40 16.51
CA VAL A 112 20.50 25.05 16.00
C VAL A 112 19.35 24.68 15.07
N VAL A 113 19.68 24.34 13.82
CA VAL A 113 18.73 23.86 12.83
C VAL A 113 18.97 22.37 12.64
N VAL A 114 17.97 21.54 12.89
CA VAL A 114 18.03 20.08 12.74
C VAL A 114 17.14 19.68 11.58
N SER A 115 17.70 18.95 10.62
CA SER A 115 16.94 18.30 9.56
C SER A 115 16.76 16.82 9.90
N LEU A 116 15.53 16.36 9.75
CA LEU A 116 15.09 15.00 10.05
C LEU A 116 14.55 14.38 8.77
N ARG A 117 15.13 13.28 8.34
CA ARG A 117 14.59 12.47 7.25
C ARG A 117 14.12 11.14 7.77
N ASP A 118 12.82 10.88 7.65
CA ASP A 118 12.27 9.56 8.00
C ASP A 118 12.77 8.52 6.99
N THR A 119 13.65 7.65 7.47
CA THR A 119 14.21 6.57 6.67
C THR A 119 13.33 5.33 6.68
N ASN A 120 12.34 5.27 7.57
CA ASN A 120 11.38 4.17 7.58
C ASN A 120 10.54 4.13 6.30
N ALA A 121 10.25 5.28 5.68
CA ALA A 121 9.60 5.31 4.37
C ALA A 121 10.49 4.69 3.29
N ARG A 122 11.78 5.02 3.26
CA ARG A 122 12.75 4.49 2.30
C ARG A 122 13.17 3.05 2.64
N SER A 123 13.42 2.74 3.90
CA SER A 123 13.69 1.38 4.36
C SER A 123 12.48 0.46 4.21
N ARG A 124 11.25 0.97 4.38
CA ARG A 124 10.02 0.23 4.03
C ARG A 124 9.93 0.01 2.53
N SER A 125 10.25 0.99 1.71
CA SER A 125 10.28 0.86 0.25
C SER A 125 11.38 -0.10 -0.20
N GLU A 126 12.58 -0.02 0.34
CA GLU A 126 13.71 -0.91 0.01
C GLU A 126 13.52 -2.33 0.56
N ARG A 127 13.01 -2.48 1.78
CA ARG A 127 12.61 -3.79 2.36
C ARG A 127 11.41 -4.36 1.62
N SER A 128 10.40 -3.54 1.31
CA SER A 128 9.24 -3.92 0.49
C SER A 128 9.69 -4.36 -0.91
N GLY A 129 10.69 -3.71 -1.50
CA GLY A 129 11.30 -4.12 -2.77
C GLY A 129 12.04 -5.46 -2.70
N ALA A 130 12.87 -5.67 -1.67
CA ALA A 130 13.60 -6.92 -1.46
C ALA A 130 12.66 -8.08 -1.10
N GLU A 131 11.66 -7.82 -0.27
CA GLU A 131 10.61 -8.78 0.09
C GLU A 131 9.74 -9.12 -1.13
N LEU A 132 9.38 -8.11 -1.94
CA LEU A 132 8.72 -8.26 -3.25
C LEU A 132 9.51 -9.22 -4.14
N VAL A 133 10.80 -8.98 -4.36
CA VAL A 133 11.65 -9.84 -5.20
C VAL A 133 11.69 -11.26 -4.66
N SER A 134 11.80 -11.47 -3.36
CA SER A 134 11.85 -12.80 -2.74
C SER A 134 10.53 -13.56 -2.89
N VAL A 135 9.39 -12.91 -2.60
CA VAL A 135 8.06 -13.52 -2.72
C VAL A 135 7.74 -13.82 -4.19
N VAL A 136 8.01 -12.87 -5.09
CA VAL A 136 7.83 -13.04 -6.53
C VAL A 136 8.64 -14.20 -7.06
N ALA A 137 9.93 -14.28 -6.71
CA ALA A 137 10.79 -15.37 -7.15
C ALA A 137 10.26 -16.75 -6.68
N HIS A 138 9.69 -16.81 -5.48
CA HIS A 138 9.08 -18.02 -4.95
C HIS A 138 7.80 -18.38 -5.71
N GLU A 139 6.89 -17.43 -5.91
CA GLU A 139 5.61 -17.64 -6.59
C GLU A 139 5.76 -17.93 -8.10
N LEU A 140 6.83 -17.44 -8.74
CA LEU A 140 7.15 -17.77 -10.12
C LEU A 140 7.82 -19.14 -10.25
N ARG A 141 8.65 -19.54 -9.28
CA ARG A 141 9.41 -20.79 -9.34
C ARG A 141 8.51 -22.02 -9.34
N SER A 142 7.43 -22.01 -8.54
CA SER A 142 6.52 -23.15 -8.42
C SER A 142 5.86 -23.52 -9.76
N PRO A 143 5.10 -22.65 -10.44
CA PRO A 143 4.48 -22.97 -11.72
C PRO A 143 5.52 -23.22 -12.83
N LEU A 144 6.64 -22.48 -12.83
CA LEU A 144 7.70 -22.72 -13.80
C LEU A 144 8.31 -24.14 -13.67
N THR A 145 8.43 -24.63 -12.44
CA THR A 145 8.88 -26.00 -12.18
C THR A 145 7.88 -27.03 -12.71
N GLY A 146 6.56 -26.76 -12.55
CA GLY A 146 5.48 -27.59 -13.11
C GLY A 146 5.53 -27.63 -14.63
N VAL A 147 5.54 -26.47 -15.28
CA VAL A 147 5.67 -26.36 -16.76
C VAL A 147 6.89 -27.12 -17.25
N LYS A 148 8.08 -26.86 -16.69
CA LYS A 148 9.34 -27.48 -17.10
C LYS A 148 9.33 -29.01 -16.85
N GLY A 149 8.83 -29.43 -15.70
CA GLY A 149 8.80 -30.84 -15.29
C GLY A 149 7.89 -31.68 -16.19
N PHE A 150 6.65 -31.24 -16.39
CA PHE A 150 5.70 -31.96 -17.24
C PHE A 150 6.12 -31.93 -18.72
N THR A 151 6.64 -30.80 -19.22
CA THR A 151 7.17 -30.72 -20.59
C THR A 151 8.34 -31.67 -20.80
N ALA A 152 9.33 -31.72 -19.88
CA ALA A 152 10.45 -32.61 -19.96
C ALA A 152 10.00 -34.09 -19.88
N THR A 153 8.99 -34.38 -19.06
CA THR A 153 8.42 -35.71 -18.91
C THR A 153 7.73 -36.19 -20.20
N LEU A 154 6.91 -35.31 -20.81
CA LEU A 154 6.25 -35.59 -22.08
C LEU A 154 7.28 -35.80 -23.21
N LEU A 155 8.27 -34.93 -23.33
CA LEU A 155 9.31 -35.05 -24.36
C LEU A 155 10.18 -36.31 -24.21
N GLY A 156 10.50 -36.68 -22.97
CA GLY A 156 11.39 -37.86 -22.74
C GLY A 156 10.69 -39.19 -22.70
N LYS A 157 9.38 -39.24 -22.48
CA LYS A 157 8.64 -40.48 -22.21
C LYS A 157 7.25 -40.52 -22.86
N TRP A 158 7.03 -39.81 -23.97
CA TRP A 158 5.73 -39.68 -24.65
C TRP A 158 5.00 -40.98 -24.80
N GLU A 159 5.67 -42.03 -25.35
CA GLU A 159 5.09 -43.33 -25.62
C GLU A 159 4.68 -44.15 -24.37
N ARG A 160 5.09 -43.70 -23.19
CA ARG A 160 4.77 -44.39 -21.93
C ARG A 160 3.45 -43.95 -21.32
N PHE A 161 2.84 -42.90 -21.83
CA PHE A 161 1.63 -42.31 -21.28
C PHE A 161 0.42 -42.56 -22.18
N THR A 162 -0.74 -42.77 -21.55
CA THR A 162 -2.01 -42.76 -22.25
C THR A 162 -2.38 -41.35 -22.71
N ASP A 163 -3.27 -41.27 -23.69
CA ASP A 163 -3.74 -39.95 -24.19
C ASP A 163 -4.42 -39.11 -23.08
N GLU A 164 -5.11 -39.76 -22.14
CA GLU A 164 -5.68 -39.10 -20.96
C GLU A 164 -4.60 -38.48 -20.06
N GLN A 165 -3.53 -39.24 -19.81
CA GLN A 165 -2.40 -38.75 -19.00
C GLN A 165 -1.67 -37.61 -19.70
N ARG A 166 -1.46 -37.74 -21.02
CA ARG A 166 -0.86 -36.64 -21.83
C ARG A 166 -1.72 -35.40 -21.77
N LEU A 167 -3.05 -35.53 -21.95
CA LEU A 167 -4.00 -34.42 -21.88
C LEU A 167 -4.00 -33.78 -20.49
N HIS A 168 -3.95 -34.58 -19.44
CA HIS A 168 -3.87 -34.06 -18.06
C HIS A 168 -2.59 -33.22 -17.84
N MET A 169 -1.42 -33.71 -18.28
CA MET A 169 -0.16 -32.98 -18.19
C MET A 169 -0.19 -31.70 -19.01
N LEU A 170 -0.73 -31.73 -20.23
CA LEU A 170 -0.87 -30.54 -21.06
C LEU A 170 -1.82 -29.48 -20.43
N LYS A 171 -2.93 -29.91 -19.82
CA LYS A 171 -3.84 -29.03 -19.09
C LYS A 171 -3.13 -28.39 -17.89
N THR A 172 -2.31 -29.17 -17.17
CA THR A 172 -1.52 -28.64 -16.04
C THR A 172 -0.49 -27.62 -16.50
N ILE A 173 0.23 -27.90 -17.59
CA ILE A 173 1.18 -26.95 -18.20
C ILE A 173 0.48 -25.65 -18.58
N ASN A 174 -0.68 -25.74 -19.24
CA ASN A 174 -1.44 -24.56 -19.64
C ASN A 174 -1.91 -23.74 -18.44
N SER A 175 -2.45 -24.41 -17.41
CA SER A 175 -2.88 -23.76 -16.16
C SER A 175 -1.73 -23.04 -15.43
N ASP A 176 -0.55 -23.66 -15.39
CA ASP A 176 0.65 -23.06 -14.80
C ASP A 176 1.16 -21.87 -15.62
N ALA A 177 1.08 -21.95 -16.96
CA ALA A 177 1.43 -20.84 -17.85
C ALA A 177 0.46 -19.64 -17.68
N ASP A 178 -0.84 -19.91 -17.58
CA ASP A 178 -1.86 -18.89 -17.34
C ASP A 178 -1.65 -18.22 -15.96
N ARG A 179 -1.26 -19.00 -14.95
CA ARG A 179 -0.91 -18.48 -13.63
C ARG A 179 0.32 -17.58 -13.69
N LEU A 180 1.36 -17.94 -14.44
CA LEU A 180 2.56 -17.11 -14.64
C LEU A 180 2.20 -15.78 -15.31
N THR A 181 1.38 -15.82 -16.37
CA THR A 181 0.93 -14.62 -17.09
C THR A 181 0.18 -13.67 -16.16
N ARG A 182 -0.71 -14.20 -15.34
CA ARG A 182 -1.47 -13.43 -14.34
C ARG A 182 -0.57 -12.78 -13.30
N LEU A 183 0.41 -13.54 -12.76
CA LEU A 183 1.40 -13.03 -11.81
C LEU A 183 2.21 -11.85 -12.37
N ILE A 184 2.66 -11.97 -13.63
CA ILE A 184 3.41 -10.90 -14.29
C ILE A 184 2.54 -9.66 -14.44
N SER A 185 1.29 -9.81 -14.88
CA SER A 185 0.34 -8.69 -14.99
C SER A 185 0.06 -8.02 -13.65
N GLU A 186 -0.15 -8.79 -12.58
CA GLU A 186 -0.33 -8.27 -11.22
C GLU A 186 0.88 -7.45 -10.75
N LEU A 187 2.10 -7.91 -11.05
CA LEU A 187 3.33 -7.19 -10.69
C LEU A 187 3.49 -5.87 -11.43
N LEU A 188 3.13 -5.86 -12.72
CA LEU A 188 3.12 -4.62 -13.51
C LEU A 188 2.09 -3.63 -12.98
N ASP A 189 0.89 -4.09 -12.61
CA ASP A 189 -0.13 -3.24 -12.01
C ASP A 189 0.34 -2.68 -10.65
N VAL A 190 0.93 -3.50 -9.77
CA VAL A 190 1.53 -3.03 -8.51
C VAL A 190 2.57 -1.94 -8.77
N SER A 191 3.48 -2.14 -9.73
CA SER A 191 4.50 -1.14 -10.10
C SER A 191 3.90 0.17 -10.59
N ARG A 192 2.82 0.11 -11.42
CA ARG A 192 2.13 1.30 -11.93
C ARG A 192 1.38 2.05 -10.84
N ILE A 193 0.71 1.33 -9.94
CA ILE A 193 0.00 1.90 -8.79
C ILE A 193 0.99 2.60 -7.85
N GLU A 194 2.11 1.96 -7.48
CA GLU A 194 3.10 2.54 -6.57
C GLU A 194 3.82 3.77 -7.14
N SER A 195 4.03 3.79 -8.45
CA SER A 195 4.66 4.93 -9.11
C SER A 195 3.67 6.06 -9.45
N GLY A 196 2.37 5.89 -9.16
CA GLY A 196 1.33 6.83 -9.56
C GLY A 196 1.15 6.95 -11.07
N ARG A 197 1.56 5.93 -11.84
CA ARG A 197 1.51 5.90 -13.31
C ARG A 197 0.43 4.97 -13.85
N LEU A 198 -0.59 4.68 -13.05
CA LEU A 198 -1.73 3.91 -13.53
C LEU A 198 -2.57 4.80 -14.46
N GLU A 199 -2.45 4.58 -15.75
CA GLU A 199 -3.29 5.24 -16.76
C GLU A 199 -4.65 4.57 -16.82
N LEU A 200 -5.72 5.37 -16.89
CA LEU A 200 -7.11 4.92 -16.95
C LEU A 200 -7.76 5.37 -18.24
N HIS A 201 -8.32 4.44 -18.97
CA HIS A 201 -9.10 4.70 -20.17
C HIS A 201 -10.59 4.74 -19.83
N LYS A 202 -11.00 5.87 -19.23
CA LYS A 202 -12.35 6.04 -18.70
C LYS A 202 -13.39 6.19 -19.81
N GLN A 203 -14.53 5.52 -19.65
CA GLN A 203 -15.73 5.64 -20.47
C GLN A 203 -16.96 5.39 -19.60
N LEU A 204 -18.18 5.54 -20.15
CA LEU A 204 -19.39 5.12 -19.44
C LEU A 204 -19.41 3.60 -19.30
N VAL A 205 -19.62 3.13 -18.08
CA VAL A 205 -19.56 1.71 -17.71
C VAL A 205 -20.84 1.28 -17.02
N ASP A 206 -21.45 0.24 -17.57
CA ASP A 206 -22.52 -0.54 -16.98
C ASP A 206 -21.91 -1.56 -15.99
N LEU A 207 -21.98 -1.28 -14.69
CA LEU A 207 -21.44 -2.15 -13.64
C LEU A 207 -22.17 -3.50 -13.55
N PRO A 208 -23.51 -3.58 -13.62
CA PRO A 208 -24.24 -4.85 -13.75
C PRO A 208 -23.70 -5.74 -14.86
N GLY A 209 -23.56 -5.18 -16.07
CA GLY A 209 -23.02 -5.92 -17.20
C GLY A 209 -21.58 -6.40 -17.04
N LEU A 210 -20.73 -5.69 -16.24
CA LEU A 210 -19.40 -6.17 -15.87
C LEU A 210 -19.47 -7.36 -14.91
N VAL A 211 -20.33 -7.30 -13.90
CA VAL A 211 -20.53 -8.40 -12.93
C VAL A 211 -21.06 -9.64 -13.66
N ASP A 212 -22.05 -9.49 -14.52
CA ASP A 212 -22.62 -10.61 -15.28
C ASP A 212 -21.57 -11.30 -16.15
N ARG A 213 -20.68 -10.53 -16.79
CA ARG A 213 -19.58 -11.09 -17.60
C ARG A 213 -18.56 -11.87 -16.74
N ASP A 214 -18.19 -11.36 -15.55
CA ASP A 214 -17.28 -12.06 -14.65
C ASP A 214 -17.89 -13.39 -14.18
N ILE A 215 -19.16 -13.39 -13.77
CA ILE A 215 -19.87 -14.59 -13.31
C ILE A 215 -20.00 -15.60 -14.46
N ALA A 216 -20.43 -15.16 -15.66
CA ALA A 216 -20.55 -16.02 -16.81
C ALA A 216 -19.23 -16.71 -17.16
N GLY A 217 -18.12 -15.98 -17.10
CA GLY A 217 -16.77 -16.54 -17.28
C GLY A 217 -16.43 -17.61 -16.25
N ARG A 218 -16.78 -17.42 -14.99
CA ARG A 218 -16.53 -18.38 -13.90
C ARG A 218 -17.40 -19.63 -14.03
N VAL A 219 -18.65 -19.46 -14.38
CA VAL A 219 -19.57 -20.60 -14.63
C VAL A 219 -19.07 -21.42 -15.83
N ALA A 220 -18.63 -20.77 -16.91
CA ALA A 220 -18.01 -21.46 -18.03
C ALA A 220 -16.70 -22.20 -17.66
N ALA A 221 -15.99 -21.72 -16.65
CA ALA A 221 -14.79 -22.37 -16.09
C ALA A 221 -15.11 -23.51 -15.10
N GLY A 222 -16.38 -23.75 -14.78
CA GLY A 222 -16.83 -24.88 -13.96
C GLY A 222 -17.35 -24.53 -12.55
N GLU A 223 -17.47 -23.25 -12.20
CA GLU A 223 -18.15 -22.85 -10.97
C GLU A 223 -19.67 -23.05 -11.10
N SER A 224 -20.33 -23.41 -10.00
CA SER A 224 -21.79 -23.55 -9.99
C SER A 224 -22.45 -22.17 -10.04
N ALA A 225 -23.38 -21.98 -11.00
CA ALA A 225 -24.18 -20.75 -11.10
C ALA A 225 -24.97 -20.46 -9.82
N GLU A 226 -25.42 -21.50 -9.10
CA GLU A 226 -26.19 -21.39 -7.86
C GLU A 226 -25.42 -20.74 -6.71
N ARG A 227 -24.08 -20.69 -6.82
CA ARG A 227 -23.23 -20.01 -5.83
C ARG A 227 -23.31 -18.49 -5.91
N PHE A 228 -23.82 -17.94 -7.01
CA PHE A 228 -23.83 -16.49 -7.21
C PHE A 228 -25.24 -15.95 -7.11
N LEU A 229 -25.45 -14.98 -6.24
CA LEU A 229 -26.69 -14.22 -6.11
C LEU A 229 -26.41 -12.75 -6.41
N VAL A 230 -26.91 -12.26 -7.56
CA VAL A 230 -26.74 -10.86 -7.97
C VAL A 230 -28.02 -10.08 -7.67
N GLU A 231 -27.87 -8.98 -6.96
CA GLU A 231 -28.94 -8.05 -6.61
C GLU A 231 -28.52 -6.65 -7.10
N ALA A 232 -29.20 -6.14 -8.13
CA ALA A 232 -28.93 -4.81 -8.68
C ALA A 232 -30.17 -3.93 -8.54
N THR A 233 -30.03 -2.73 -7.98
CA THR A 233 -31.12 -1.78 -7.75
C THR A 233 -30.65 -0.38 -8.17
N ASP A 234 -31.27 0.18 -9.20
CA ASP A 234 -31.08 1.55 -9.68
C ASP A 234 -29.59 1.97 -9.78
N VAL A 235 -28.78 1.12 -10.42
CA VAL A 235 -27.33 1.34 -10.55
C VAL A 235 -27.07 2.33 -11.67
N PRO A 236 -26.53 3.52 -11.38
CA PRO A 236 -26.16 4.46 -12.43
C PRO A 236 -24.91 3.97 -13.19
N GLU A 237 -24.82 4.37 -14.46
CA GLU A 237 -23.55 4.26 -15.20
C GLU A 237 -22.50 5.17 -14.56
N VAL A 238 -21.25 4.69 -14.51
CA VAL A 238 -20.13 5.45 -13.95
C VAL A 238 -19.06 5.71 -15.00
N TRP A 239 -18.36 6.84 -14.88
CA TRP A 239 -17.24 7.17 -15.77
C TRP A 239 -15.98 6.49 -15.28
N ALA A 240 -15.66 5.33 -15.83
CA ALA A 240 -14.58 4.47 -15.33
C ALA A 240 -13.88 3.71 -16.47
N ASP A 241 -12.75 3.09 -16.18
CA ASP A 241 -12.08 2.14 -17.07
C ASP A 241 -12.69 0.75 -16.89
N PRO A 242 -13.38 0.19 -17.91
CA PRO A 242 -14.12 -1.07 -17.78
C PRO A 242 -13.19 -2.27 -17.51
N ASP A 243 -11.98 -2.29 -18.08
CA ASP A 243 -11.03 -3.38 -17.89
C ASP A 243 -10.50 -3.37 -16.46
N LYS A 244 -10.18 -2.18 -15.93
CA LYS A 244 -9.71 -2.01 -14.58
C LYS A 244 -10.80 -2.25 -13.54
N VAL A 245 -12.03 -1.81 -13.77
CA VAL A 245 -13.17 -2.11 -12.89
C VAL A 245 -13.51 -3.60 -12.96
N GLY A 246 -13.50 -4.22 -14.14
CA GLY A 246 -13.63 -5.67 -14.28
C GLY A 246 -12.57 -6.43 -13.47
N GLN A 247 -11.32 -5.95 -13.47
CA GLN A 247 -10.25 -6.51 -12.65
C GLN A 247 -10.52 -6.37 -11.14
N VAL A 248 -11.09 -5.24 -10.68
CA VAL A 248 -11.49 -5.06 -9.26
C VAL A 248 -12.55 -6.08 -8.89
N ILE A 249 -13.63 -6.20 -9.70
CA ILE A 249 -14.71 -7.18 -9.49
C ILE A 249 -14.12 -8.59 -9.44
N GLY A 250 -13.33 -8.95 -10.44
CA GLY A 250 -12.68 -10.25 -10.52
C GLY A 250 -11.83 -10.58 -9.29
N ASN A 251 -11.03 -9.65 -8.79
CA ASN A 251 -10.20 -9.83 -7.60
C ASN A 251 -11.02 -10.04 -6.32
N ILE A 252 -12.13 -9.30 -6.17
CA ILE A 252 -12.99 -9.42 -4.98
C ILE A 252 -13.79 -10.73 -5.04
N VAL A 253 -14.37 -11.08 -6.20
CA VAL A 253 -15.11 -12.35 -6.38
C VAL A 253 -14.19 -13.55 -6.24
N GLU A 254 -12.96 -13.51 -6.80
CA GLU A 254 -11.95 -14.55 -6.61
C GLU A 254 -11.61 -14.75 -5.13
N ASN A 255 -11.51 -13.65 -4.38
CA ASN A 255 -11.27 -13.69 -2.94
C ASN A 255 -12.43 -14.38 -2.20
N ALA A 256 -13.69 -14.06 -2.53
CA ALA A 256 -14.86 -14.71 -1.96
C ALA A 256 -14.95 -16.20 -2.32
N LEU A 257 -14.60 -16.58 -3.56
CA LEU A 257 -14.55 -17.98 -3.98
C LEU A 257 -13.47 -18.78 -3.22
N ARG A 258 -12.33 -18.18 -2.98
CA ARG A 258 -11.15 -18.84 -2.37
C ARG A 258 -11.23 -18.92 -0.86
N HIS A 259 -11.68 -17.86 -0.21
CA HIS A 259 -11.65 -17.71 1.24
C HIS A 259 -13.04 -17.89 1.89
N GLY A 260 -14.10 -17.60 1.15
CA GLY A 260 -15.47 -17.75 1.58
C GLY A 260 -16.01 -19.18 1.42
N SER A 261 -17.24 -19.34 1.83
CA SER A 261 -18.05 -20.55 1.61
C SER A 261 -19.49 -20.17 1.26
N GLY A 262 -20.32 -21.15 0.93
CA GLY A 262 -21.73 -20.94 0.66
C GLY A 262 -22.01 -20.04 -0.55
N THR A 263 -23.04 -19.21 -0.42
CA THR A 263 -23.48 -18.27 -1.45
C THR A 263 -22.63 -17.03 -1.47
N ILE A 264 -22.19 -16.63 -2.67
CA ILE A 264 -21.53 -15.34 -2.92
C ILE A 264 -22.60 -14.35 -3.39
N ARG A 265 -22.92 -13.39 -2.52
CA ARG A 265 -23.90 -12.36 -2.83
C ARG A 265 -23.21 -11.10 -3.33
N ILE A 266 -23.61 -10.64 -4.53
CA ILE A 266 -23.09 -9.44 -5.17
C ILE A 266 -24.22 -8.43 -5.24
N ARG A 267 -24.10 -7.34 -4.48
CA ARG A 267 -25.07 -6.25 -4.47
C ARG A 267 -24.52 -5.04 -5.20
N LEU A 268 -25.34 -4.48 -6.07
CA LEU A 268 -25.07 -3.24 -6.74
C LEU A 268 -26.19 -2.26 -6.43
N ALA A 269 -25.85 -1.06 -6.01
CA ALA A 269 -26.81 -0.02 -5.69
C ALA A 269 -26.24 1.37 -5.98
N SER A 270 -27.13 2.34 -6.15
CA SER A 270 -26.76 3.76 -6.11
C SER A 270 -26.26 4.14 -4.72
N GLU A 271 -25.22 4.96 -4.64
CA GLU A 271 -24.70 5.51 -3.38
C GLU A 271 -24.25 6.96 -3.55
N GLY A 272 -25.04 7.89 -2.99
CA GLY A 272 -24.79 9.32 -3.17
C GLY A 272 -24.79 9.69 -4.66
N GLU A 273 -23.70 10.35 -5.10
CA GLU A 273 -23.46 10.63 -6.53
C GLU A 273 -22.56 9.55 -7.16
N GLY A 274 -22.85 8.27 -6.92
CA GLY A 274 -22.04 7.17 -7.41
C GLY A 274 -22.76 5.83 -7.40
N ALA A 275 -22.00 4.77 -7.61
CA ALA A 275 -22.46 3.40 -7.52
C ALA A 275 -21.55 2.59 -6.58
N ARG A 276 -22.17 1.72 -5.79
CA ARG A 276 -21.47 0.78 -4.90
C ARG A 276 -21.68 -0.65 -5.40
N VAL A 277 -20.59 -1.40 -5.40
CA VAL A 277 -20.58 -2.86 -5.56
C VAL A 277 -20.10 -3.49 -4.27
N THR A 278 -20.86 -4.45 -3.75
CA THR A 278 -20.52 -5.16 -2.52
C THR A 278 -20.58 -6.65 -2.77
N VAL A 279 -19.54 -7.38 -2.45
CA VAL A 279 -19.45 -8.84 -2.51
C VAL A 279 -19.38 -9.37 -1.09
N SER A 280 -20.23 -10.32 -0.74
CA SER A 280 -20.22 -10.98 0.56
C SER A 280 -20.32 -12.50 0.39
N ASP A 281 -19.70 -13.22 1.31
CA ASP A 281 -19.71 -14.68 1.40
C ASP A 281 -20.25 -15.15 2.75
N GLU A 282 -20.37 -16.47 2.93
CA GLU A 282 -20.84 -17.14 4.15
C GLU A 282 -19.71 -17.90 4.86
N GLY A 283 -18.45 -17.50 4.65
CA GLY A 283 -17.27 -18.13 5.24
C GLY A 283 -16.99 -17.71 6.68
N GLU A 284 -15.76 -17.91 7.13
CA GLU A 284 -15.29 -17.56 8.49
C GLU A 284 -15.16 -16.04 8.71
N GLY A 285 -15.28 -15.24 7.65
CA GLY A 285 -15.11 -13.80 7.71
C GLY A 285 -13.64 -13.37 7.81
N ILE A 286 -13.44 -12.07 8.13
CA ILE A 286 -12.12 -11.45 8.29
C ILE A 286 -11.94 -11.06 9.75
N SER A 287 -10.88 -11.53 10.39
CA SER A 287 -10.62 -11.17 11.79
C SER A 287 -10.32 -9.67 11.95
N ALA A 288 -10.66 -9.11 13.12
CA ALA A 288 -10.39 -7.70 13.41
C ALA A 288 -8.90 -7.33 13.28
N GLU A 289 -8.02 -8.28 13.58
CA GLU A 289 -6.56 -8.11 13.44
C GLU A 289 -6.10 -8.08 11.98
N ALA A 290 -6.83 -8.79 11.09
CA ALA A 290 -6.54 -8.86 9.66
C ALA A 290 -7.07 -7.66 8.88
N LEU A 291 -8.23 -7.10 9.26
CA LEU A 291 -8.91 -6.02 8.56
C LEU A 291 -8.00 -4.84 8.15
N PRO A 292 -7.12 -4.29 9.01
CA PRO A 292 -6.23 -3.19 8.62
C PRO A 292 -5.18 -3.59 7.58
N ARG A 293 -4.95 -4.88 7.38
CA ARG A 293 -3.84 -5.42 6.59
C ARG A 293 -4.24 -6.08 5.28
N ILE A 294 -5.51 -6.43 5.09
CA ILE A 294 -5.96 -7.20 3.90
C ILE A 294 -5.71 -6.48 2.57
N PHE A 295 -5.63 -5.14 2.59
CA PHE A 295 -5.30 -4.32 1.43
C PHE A 295 -3.80 -4.03 1.29
N THR A 296 -2.95 -4.62 2.15
CA THR A 296 -1.49 -4.49 2.03
C THR A 296 -0.91 -5.55 1.10
N LYS A 297 0.20 -5.23 0.43
CA LYS A 297 0.88 -6.16 -0.48
C LYS A 297 1.29 -7.45 0.23
N PHE A 298 1.12 -8.58 -0.48
CA PHE A 298 1.51 -9.93 -0.02
C PHE A 298 0.86 -10.38 1.28
N TRP A 299 -0.15 -9.66 1.75
CA TRP A 299 -0.88 -10.14 2.89
C TRP A 299 -1.68 -11.39 2.53
N ARG A 300 -1.45 -12.46 3.27
CA ARG A 300 -2.11 -13.75 3.10
C ARG A 300 -2.44 -14.33 4.46
N ASP A 301 -3.57 -14.98 4.56
CA ASP A 301 -3.78 -15.93 5.64
C ASP A 301 -2.89 -17.16 5.36
N ALA A 302 -2.11 -17.59 6.36
CA ALA A 302 -1.12 -18.67 6.26
C ALA A 302 -1.72 -20.02 5.77
N ARG A 303 -3.03 -20.17 5.82
CA ARG A 303 -3.74 -21.40 5.51
C ARG A 303 -4.23 -21.51 4.06
N ARG A 304 -4.25 -20.41 3.27
CA ARG A 304 -4.93 -20.41 1.97
C ARG A 304 -4.08 -19.65 0.95
N GLY A 305 -3.67 -20.33 -0.10
CA GLY A 305 -2.76 -19.82 -1.14
C GLY A 305 -3.28 -18.56 -1.86
N GLY A 306 -2.40 -17.97 -2.68
CA GLY A 306 -2.67 -16.77 -3.47
C GLY A 306 -1.44 -15.86 -3.45
N THR A 307 -1.43 -14.84 -4.30
CA THR A 307 -0.31 -13.88 -4.38
C THR A 307 -0.32 -12.85 -3.25
N GLY A 308 -1.51 -12.58 -2.69
CA GLY A 308 -1.72 -11.48 -1.76
C GLY A 308 -1.65 -10.09 -2.42
N LEU A 309 -1.77 -10.03 -3.76
CA LEU A 309 -1.74 -8.80 -4.52
C LEU A 309 -3.13 -8.32 -4.97
N GLY A 310 -4.10 -9.23 -5.11
CA GLY A 310 -5.39 -8.92 -5.71
C GLY A 310 -6.14 -7.78 -5.00
N LEU A 311 -6.26 -7.81 -3.67
CA LEU A 311 -6.95 -6.74 -2.93
C LEU A 311 -6.13 -5.43 -2.89
N PHE A 312 -4.80 -5.49 -2.88
CA PHE A 312 -3.97 -4.29 -3.02
C PHE A 312 -4.18 -3.63 -4.39
N ILE A 313 -4.21 -4.43 -5.46
CA ILE A 313 -4.48 -3.93 -6.83
C ILE A 313 -5.90 -3.36 -6.91
N ALA A 314 -6.91 -4.07 -6.37
CA ALA A 314 -8.27 -3.58 -6.33
C ALA A 314 -8.37 -2.21 -5.64
N LYS A 315 -7.71 -2.05 -4.49
CA LYS A 315 -7.64 -0.77 -3.78
C LYS A 315 -6.99 0.32 -4.64
N GLY A 316 -5.83 0.08 -5.21
CA GLY A 316 -5.13 1.06 -6.04
C GLY A 316 -5.94 1.50 -7.27
N ILE A 317 -6.65 0.57 -7.92
CA ILE A 317 -7.52 0.89 -9.05
C ILE A 317 -8.72 1.73 -8.60
N VAL A 318 -9.39 1.38 -7.52
CA VAL A 318 -10.55 2.13 -6.98
C VAL A 318 -10.13 3.55 -6.59
N GLU A 319 -9.01 3.70 -5.87
CA GLU A 319 -8.46 5.00 -5.48
C GLU A 319 -8.08 5.86 -6.70
N ALA A 320 -7.51 5.27 -7.75
CA ALA A 320 -7.19 5.96 -9.00
C ALA A 320 -8.45 6.47 -9.74
N HIS A 321 -9.61 5.83 -9.52
CA HIS A 321 -10.90 6.31 -10.01
C HIS A 321 -11.54 7.38 -9.10
N GLY A 322 -10.92 7.72 -7.97
CA GLY A 322 -11.48 8.62 -6.97
C GLY A 322 -12.54 7.97 -6.08
N GLY A 323 -12.57 6.63 -6.07
CA GLY A 323 -13.49 5.82 -5.28
C GLY A 323 -12.93 5.42 -3.92
N VAL A 324 -13.72 4.65 -3.18
CA VAL A 324 -13.36 4.09 -1.86
C VAL A 324 -13.64 2.59 -1.85
N ILE A 325 -12.75 1.82 -1.25
CA ILE A 325 -12.92 0.38 -1.01
C ILE A 325 -12.86 0.09 0.49
N GLU A 326 -13.71 -0.81 0.94
CA GLU A 326 -13.81 -1.19 2.35
C GLU A 326 -14.04 -2.69 2.52
N ALA A 327 -13.75 -3.18 3.71
CA ALA A 327 -14.02 -4.56 4.09
C ALA A 327 -14.56 -4.62 5.51
N GLY A 328 -15.32 -5.67 5.79
CA GLY A 328 -15.93 -5.89 7.09
C GLY A 328 -16.55 -7.27 7.20
N ALA A 329 -17.33 -7.47 8.25
CA ALA A 329 -18.15 -8.67 8.40
C ALA A 329 -19.40 -8.57 7.50
N ALA A 330 -19.83 -9.70 6.96
CA ALA A 330 -21.13 -9.83 6.32
C ALA A 330 -22.22 -10.10 7.36
N ASP A 331 -23.47 -9.73 7.04
CA ASP A 331 -24.63 -9.99 7.90
C ASP A 331 -24.86 -11.50 8.11
N THR A 332 -24.37 -12.32 7.20
CA THR A 332 -24.44 -13.79 7.19
C THR A 332 -23.29 -14.45 7.95
N GLY A 333 -22.37 -13.68 8.56
CA GLY A 333 -21.23 -14.17 9.33
C GLY A 333 -19.91 -14.30 8.54
N GLY A 334 -19.93 -14.21 7.20
CA GLY A 334 -18.75 -14.25 6.35
C GLY A 334 -18.06 -12.90 6.18
N ALA A 335 -17.24 -12.77 5.14
CA ALA A 335 -16.59 -11.52 4.77
C ALA A 335 -17.47 -10.67 3.84
N ARG A 336 -17.33 -9.36 3.97
CA ARG A 336 -17.89 -8.37 3.05
C ARG A 336 -16.77 -7.47 2.55
N ILE A 337 -16.63 -7.36 1.23
CA ILE A 337 -15.74 -6.40 0.59
C ILE A 337 -16.57 -5.59 -0.40
N GLY A 338 -16.49 -4.28 -0.33
CA GLY A 338 -17.22 -3.40 -1.22
C GLY A 338 -16.39 -2.21 -1.68
N PHE A 339 -16.74 -1.70 -2.86
CA PHE A 339 -16.16 -0.47 -3.36
C PHE A 339 -17.25 0.45 -3.91
N ALA A 340 -17.01 1.75 -3.85
CA ALA A 340 -17.85 2.77 -4.43
C ALA A 340 -17.06 3.58 -5.45
N LEU A 341 -17.68 3.88 -6.59
CA LEU A 341 -17.14 4.74 -7.63
C LEU A 341 -18.05 5.97 -7.80
N PRO A 342 -17.50 7.18 -7.93
CA PRO A 342 -18.29 8.36 -8.25
C PRO A 342 -18.86 8.24 -9.68
N ILE A 343 -20.01 8.84 -9.97
CA ILE A 343 -20.55 8.90 -11.34
C ILE A 343 -19.48 9.49 -12.26
N GLY A 344 -18.75 10.50 -11.80
CA GLY A 344 -17.76 11.19 -12.60
C GLY A 344 -18.41 11.99 -13.72
N ALA A 345 -17.74 13.03 -14.19
CA ALA A 345 -18.04 13.67 -15.45
C ALA A 345 -16.84 13.49 -16.37
N PRO A 346 -16.99 13.45 -17.70
CA PRO A 346 -15.86 13.65 -18.58
C PRO A 346 -15.23 14.98 -18.14
N SER A 347 -13.99 14.93 -17.66
CA SER A 347 -13.25 16.16 -17.43
C SER A 347 -13.22 16.88 -18.76
N HIS A 348 -13.86 18.04 -18.86
CA HIS A 348 -13.58 18.99 -19.90
C HIS A 348 -12.15 19.51 -19.62
N ALA A 349 -11.18 18.65 -19.83
CA ALA A 349 -9.79 18.99 -19.79
C ALA A 349 -9.38 19.30 -21.22
N GLU A 350 -9.24 20.61 -21.45
CA GLU A 350 -8.28 21.21 -22.37
C GLU A 350 -8.48 20.90 -23.85
N ALA A 351 -9.27 21.84 -24.44
CA ALA A 351 -9.10 22.17 -25.85
C ALA A 351 -7.83 23.02 -26.04
#